data_5af980267a743fdaa0144ebe751ebb38
#
_entry.id   5af980267a743fdaa0144ebe751ebb38
#
_cell.length_a   1.000
_cell.length_b   1.000
_cell.length_c   1.000
_cell.angle_alpha   90.00
_cell.angle_beta   90.00
_cell.angle_gamma   90.00
#
_symmetry.space_group_name_H-M   'P 1'
#
loop_
_entity.id
_entity.type
_entity.pdbx_description
1 polymer ?
#
loop_
_entity_poly.entity_id
_entity_poly.type
_entity_poly.pdbx_seq_one_letter_code
_entity_poly.pdbx_strand_id
1 'polypeptide(L)'
;MVSTHMAPRKNFDHINNGLADALGVVGEWWTPLIVVGISNGSHRFEELQGSLGIARNILTDRLTTLVLHEVVAKQMYSSKPKRYEYHLTNKGLALLPVFSALGTWGEQWVTPFKNID
;
A
#
# COMPACT_ATOMS: atom_id res chain seq x y z
N MET A 1 7.63 3.18 -22.57
CA MET A 1 8.47 4.03 -21.76
C MET A 1 8.05 3.97 -20.30
N VAL A 2 8.99 3.99 -19.44
CA VAL A 2 8.74 3.89 -18.02
C VAL A 2 8.36 5.23 -17.43
N SER A 3 7.75 5.17 -16.25
CA SER A 3 7.50 6.35 -15.46
C SER A 3 8.81 7.04 -15.12
N THR A 4 8.80 8.37 -15.10
CA THR A 4 10.01 9.14 -14.90
C THR A 4 10.08 9.82 -13.55
N HIS A 5 8.98 9.99 -12.86
CA HIS A 5 8.92 10.81 -11.65
C HIS A 5 9.09 10.00 -10.37
N MET A 6 9.17 8.69 -10.46
CA MET A 6 9.43 7.81 -9.34
C MET A 6 9.90 6.47 -9.88
N ALA A 7 10.31 5.59 -8.97
CA ALA A 7 10.72 4.26 -9.38
C ALA A 7 9.65 3.63 -10.26
N PRO A 8 10.01 3.20 -11.46
CA PRO A 8 9.03 2.63 -12.37
C PRO A 8 8.48 1.33 -11.81
N ARG A 9 7.21 1.09 -12.05
CA ARG A 9 6.63 -0.20 -11.75
C ARG A 9 7.11 -1.22 -12.73
N LYS A 10 7.44 -2.37 -12.22
CA LYS A 10 7.70 -3.50 -13.08
C LYS A 10 6.42 -3.88 -13.80
N ASN A 11 6.57 -4.26 -15.05
CA ASN A 11 5.49 -4.80 -15.85
C ASN A 11 5.68 -6.31 -15.95
N PHE A 12 4.77 -7.06 -15.36
CA PHE A 12 4.82 -8.53 -15.32
C PHE A 12 3.83 -9.18 -16.26
N ASP A 13 3.27 -8.43 -17.21
CA ASP A 13 2.22 -8.93 -18.10
C ASP A 13 2.68 -10.12 -18.92
N HIS A 14 3.99 -10.26 -19.15
CA HIS A 14 4.56 -11.40 -19.88
C HIS A 14 4.62 -12.68 -19.03
N ILE A 15 4.32 -12.59 -17.74
CA ILE A 15 4.34 -13.72 -16.82
C ILE A 15 2.91 -14.04 -16.43
N ASN A 16 2.46 -15.25 -16.75
CA ASN A 16 1.07 -15.66 -16.55
C ASN A 16 0.92 -16.47 -15.28
N ASN A 17 0.87 -15.79 -14.13
CA ASN A 17 0.52 -16.45 -12.87
C ASN A 17 -0.03 -15.44 -11.88
N GLY A 18 -0.71 -15.94 -10.86
CA GLY A 18 -1.37 -15.10 -9.87
C GLY A 18 -0.40 -14.26 -9.04
N LEU A 19 0.80 -14.78 -8.77
CA LEU A 19 1.80 -14.02 -8.01
C LEU A 19 2.26 -12.80 -8.80
N ALA A 20 2.56 -12.97 -10.09
CA ALA A 20 2.96 -11.86 -10.94
C ALA A 20 1.85 -10.80 -11.04
N ASP A 21 0.60 -11.26 -11.18
CA ASP A 21 -0.55 -10.36 -11.23
C ASP A 21 -0.67 -9.56 -9.93
N ALA A 22 -0.53 -10.23 -8.79
CA ALA A 22 -0.60 -9.57 -7.49
C ALA A 22 0.51 -8.53 -7.33
N LEU A 23 1.75 -8.89 -7.71
CA LEU A 23 2.88 -7.97 -7.59
C LEU A 23 2.71 -6.74 -8.48
N GLY A 24 2.01 -6.84 -9.58
CA GLY A 24 1.68 -5.69 -10.42
C GLY A 24 0.81 -4.67 -9.69
N VAL A 25 0.03 -5.11 -8.70
CA VAL A 25 -0.84 -4.22 -7.91
C VAL A 25 -0.18 -3.81 -6.59
N VAL A 26 0.41 -4.76 -5.85
CA VAL A 26 0.84 -4.54 -4.46
C VAL A 26 2.33 -4.71 -4.24
N GLY A 27 3.12 -4.95 -5.27
CA GLY A 27 4.55 -5.24 -5.13
C GLY A 27 5.43 -4.03 -4.91
N GLU A 28 4.87 -2.85 -4.85
CA GLU A 28 5.61 -1.63 -4.59
C GLU A 28 5.85 -1.49 -3.07
N TRP A 29 6.97 -0.90 -2.69
CA TRP A 29 7.46 -0.92 -1.31
C TRP A 29 6.48 -0.33 -0.30
N TRP A 30 5.81 0.75 -0.63
CA TRP A 30 4.93 1.45 0.30
C TRP A 30 3.53 0.84 0.35
N THR A 31 3.10 0.17 -0.70
CA THR A 31 1.72 -0.29 -0.82
C THR A 31 1.28 -1.22 0.30
N PRO A 32 2.04 -2.27 0.66
CA PRO A 32 1.65 -3.12 1.79
C PRO A 32 1.57 -2.35 3.11
N LEU A 33 2.50 -1.42 3.33
CA LEU A 33 2.52 -0.63 4.57
C LEU A 33 1.31 0.29 4.66
N ILE A 34 0.88 0.86 3.54
CA ILE A 34 -0.31 1.71 3.48
C ILE A 34 -1.56 0.90 3.79
N VAL A 35 -1.70 -0.28 3.18
CA VAL A 35 -2.85 -1.15 3.39
C VAL A 35 -2.95 -1.56 4.87
N VAL A 36 -1.84 -1.97 5.46
CA VAL A 36 -1.80 -2.34 6.88
C VAL A 36 -2.08 -1.12 7.76
N GLY A 37 -1.56 0.05 7.41
CA GLY A 37 -1.82 1.29 8.15
C GLY A 37 -3.31 1.64 8.18
N ILE A 38 -3.99 1.50 7.05
CA ILE A 38 -5.43 1.72 7.00
C ILE A 38 -6.15 0.69 7.90
N SER A 39 -5.75 -0.57 7.82
CA SER A 39 -6.30 -1.63 8.66
C SER A 39 -6.14 -1.32 10.15
N ASN A 40 -5.06 -0.66 10.54
CA ASN A 40 -4.78 -0.33 11.92
C ASN A 40 -5.41 0.98 12.38
N GLY A 41 -6.25 1.59 11.55
CA GLY A 41 -7.03 2.76 11.94
C GLY A 41 -6.59 4.09 11.36
N SER A 42 -5.55 4.12 10.54
CA SER A 42 -5.12 5.35 9.88
C SER A 42 -5.94 5.54 8.60
N HIS A 43 -7.06 6.23 8.73
CA HIS A 43 -8.00 6.40 7.61
C HIS A 43 -7.83 7.72 6.88
N ARG A 44 -7.05 8.66 7.42
CA ARG A 44 -6.88 9.98 6.82
C ARG A 44 -5.48 10.14 6.28
N PHE A 45 -5.37 10.99 5.26
CA PHE A 45 -4.09 11.22 4.58
C PHE A 45 -2.98 11.58 5.58
N GLU A 46 -3.26 12.55 6.46
CA GLU A 46 -2.27 13.03 7.42
C GLU A 46 -1.88 11.96 8.45
N GLU A 47 -2.83 11.10 8.82
CA GLU A 47 -2.54 10.00 9.73
C GLU A 47 -1.59 8.99 9.10
N LEU A 48 -1.85 8.63 7.84
CA LEU A 48 -0.97 7.72 7.10
C LEU A 48 0.41 8.33 6.90
N GLN A 49 0.45 9.60 6.50
CA GLN A 49 1.71 10.29 6.28
C GLN A 49 2.54 10.35 7.56
N GLY A 50 1.91 10.68 8.67
CA GLY A 50 2.59 10.79 9.96
C GLY A 50 3.11 9.46 10.47
N SER A 51 2.30 8.40 10.37
CA SER A 51 2.69 7.09 10.91
C SER A 51 3.73 6.40 10.07
N LEU A 52 3.74 6.63 8.74
CA LEU A 52 4.66 5.95 7.84
C LEU A 52 5.91 6.76 7.52
N GLY A 53 5.87 8.06 7.72
CA GLY A 53 6.99 8.92 7.32
C GLY A 53 7.17 9.00 5.82
N ILE A 54 6.10 8.84 5.08
CA ILE A 54 6.12 8.80 3.61
C ILE A 54 5.99 10.21 3.03
N ALA A 55 6.67 10.47 1.93
CA ALA A 55 6.55 11.75 1.24
C ALA A 55 5.14 11.91 0.68
N ARG A 56 4.63 13.15 0.72
CA ARG A 56 3.26 13.47 0.35
C ARG A 56 2.92 13.04 -1.09
N ASN A 57 3.80 13.33 -2.02
CA ASN A 57 3.56 12.99 -3.43
C ASN A 57 3.54 11.49 -3.66
N ILE A 58 4.35 10.75 -2.93
CA ILE A 58 4.38 9.28 -3.04
C ILE A 58 3.09 8.70 -2.47
N LEU A 59 2.66 9.17 -1.31
CA LEU A 59 1.42 8.69 -0.70
C LEU A 59 0.22 8.98 -1.60
N THR A 60 0.16 10.18 -2.17
CA THR A 60 -0.90 10.55 -3.12
C THR A 60 -0.96 9.57 -4.29
N ASP A 61 0.20 9.27 -4.88
CA ASP A 61 0.27 8.37 -6.02
C ASP A 61 -0.16 6.95 -5.64
N ARG A 62 0.31 6.45 -4.52
CA ARG A 62 -0.02 5.09 -4.09
C ARG A 62 -1.50 4.94 -3.75
N LEU A 63 -2.06 5.93 -3.06
CA LEU A 63 -3.50 5.90 -2.75
C LEU A 63 -4.35 5.97 -4.01
N THR A 64 -3.95 6.81 -4.97
CA THR A 64 -4.65 6.89 -6.26
C THR A 64 -4.68 5.53 -6.95
N THR A 65 -3.54 4.84 -6.99
CA THR A 65 -3.45 3.51 -7.59
C THR A 65 -4.31 2.49 -6.84
N LEU A 66 -4.27 2.51 -5.51
CA LEU A 66 -5.06 1.57 -4.70
C LEU A 66 -6.55 1.78 -4.88
N VAL A 67 -6.99 3.02 -5.01
CA VAL A 67 -8.39 3.33 -5.30
C VAL A 67 -8.76 2.85 -6.70
N LEU A 68 -7.89 3.08 -7.67
CA LEU A 68 -8.12 2.63 -9.04
C LEU A 68 -8.29 1.12 -9.13
N HIS A 69 -7.51 0.37 -8.36
CA HIS A 69 -7.60 -1.10 -8.31
C HIS A 69 -8.65 -1.61 -7.33
N GLU A 70 -9.43 -0.73 -6.73
CA GLU A 70 -10.50 -1.08 -5.80
C GLU A 70 -10.03 -1.84 -4.55
N VAL A 71 -8.78 -1.67 -4.19
CA VAL A 71 -8.23 -2.17 -2.92
C VAL A 71 -8.65 -1.26 -1.78
N VAL A 72 -8.76 0.03 -2.06
CA VAL A 72 -9.12 1.08 -1.11
C VAL A 72 -10.30 1.87 -1.67
N ALA A 73 -11.23 2.22 -0.80
CA ALA A 73 -12.32 3.13 -1.11
C ALA A 73 -12.01 4.50 -0.50
N LYS A 74 -12.20 5.54 -1.30
CA LYS A 74 -12.05 6.92 -0.86
C LYS A 74 -13.44 7.47 -0.58
N GLN A 75 -13.68 7.88 0.65
CA GLN A 75 -15.00 8.33 1.10
C GLN A 75 -14.93 9.75 1.62
N MET A 76 -15.83 10.61 1.16
CA MET A 76 -15.94 11.97 1.67
C MET A 76 -16.65 11.94 3.02
N TYR A 77 -16.04 12.53 4.05
CA TYR A 77 -16.69 12.67 5.36
C TYR A 77 -17.04 14.11 5.70
N SER A 78 -16.57 15.05 4.90
CA SER A 78 -16.94 16.46 5.02
C SER A 78 -16.93 17.09 3.63
N SER A 79 -17.92 17.96 3.38
CA SER A 79 -18.04 18.65 2.09
C SER A 79 -17.52 20.09 2.13
N LYS A 80 -17.39 20.66 3.34
CA LYS A 80 -16.93 22.06 3.52
C LYS A 80 -16.03 22.19 4.73
N PRO A 81 -14.71 22.09 4.57
CA PRO A 81 -13.96 21.79 3.34
C PRO A 81 -14.11 20.31 2.95
N LYS A 82 -13.81 20.00 1.71
CA LYS A 82 -13.81 18.61 1.25
C LYS A 82 -12.72 17.83 1.98
N ARG A 83 -13.13 16.77 2.68
CA ARG A 83 -12.22 15.88 3.41
C ARG A 83 -12.60 14.44 3.14
N TYR A 84 -11.60 13.58 3.06
CA TYR A 84 -11.77 12.19 2.67
C TYR A 84 -11.13 11.26 3.68
N GLU A 85 -11.71 10.06 3.76
CA GLU A 85 -11.14 8.93 4.47
C GLU A 85 -10.90 7.80 3.49
N TYR A 86 -9.95 6.95 3.85
CA TYR A 86 -9.57 5.78 3.06
C TYR A 86 -9.86 4.53 3.87
N HIS A 87 -10.60 3.61 3.28
CA HIS A 87 -11.01 2.39 3.93
C HIS A 87 -10.74 1.21 3.01
N LEU A 88 -10.38 0.06 3.59
CA LEU A 88 -10.17 -1.14 2.80
C LEU A 88 -11.51 -1.65 2.28
N THR A 89 -11.51 -2.06 1.02
CA THR A 89 -12.61 -2.81 0.43
C THR A 89 -12.48 -4.28 0.82
N ASN A 90 -13.45 -5.12 0.45
CA ASN A 90 -13.31 -6.56 0.64
C ASN A 90 -12.06 -7.10 -0.07
N LYS A 91 -11.75 -6.57 -1.24
CA LYS A 91 -10.53 -6.91 -1.97
C LYS A 91 -9.28 -6.53 -1.16
N GLY A 92 -9.29 -5.36 -0.53
CA GLY A 92 -8.19 -4.92 0.33
C GLY A 92 -8.07 -5.75 1.60
N LEU A 93 -9.20 -6.08 2.23
CA LEU A 93 -9.21 -6.91 3.43
C LEU A 93 -8.61 -8.29 3.16
N ALA A 94 -8.82 -8.84 1.96
CA ALA A 94 -8.27 -10.13 1.58
C ALA A 94 -6.74 -10.12 1.51
N LEU A 95 -6.10 -8.97 1.43
CA LEU A 95 -4.63 -8.85 1.45
C LEU A 95 -4.04 -8.98 2.85
N LEU A 96 -4.81 -8.75 3.90
CA LEU A 96 -4.28 -8.72 5.25
C LEU A 96 -3.62 -10.04 5.66
N PRO A 97 -4.21 -11.22 5.40
CA PRO A 97 -3.52 -12.48 5.70
C PRO A 97 -2.20 -12.63 4.94
N VAL A 98 -2.15 -12.13 3.70
CA VAL A 98 -0.93 -12.19 2.88
C VAL A 98 0.17 -11.34 3.52
N PHE A 99 -0.14 -10.12 3.90
CA PHE A 99 0.85 -9.22 4.50
C PHE A 99 1.23 -9.66 5.91
N SER A 100 0.30 -10.25 6.65
CA SER A 100 0.59 -10.85 7.95
C SER A 100 1.60 -11.98 7.81
N ALA A 101 1.41 -12.86 6.85
CA ALA A 101 2.35 -13.95 6.57
C ALA A 101 3.72 -13.42 6.16
N LEU A 102 3.73 -12.38 5.33
CA LEU A 102 4.99 -11.74 4.91
C LEU A 102 5.70 -11.09 6.11
N GLY A 103 4.95 -10.45 7.00
CA GLY A 103 5.49 -9.87 8.22
C GLY A 103 6.10 -10.92 9.14
N THR A 104 5.43 -12.06 9.30
CA THR A 104 5.95 -13.17 10.09
C THR A 104 7.27 -13.69 9.51
N TRP A 105 7.31 -13.83 8.20
CA TRP A 105 8.55 -14.23 7.53
C TRP A 105 9.66 -13.21 7.80
N GLY A 106 9.35 -11.93 7.71
CA GLY A 106 10.31 -10.87 7.98
C GLY A 106 10.82 -10.88 9.41
N GLU A 107 9.94 -11.08 10.37
CA GLU A 107 10.32 -11.16 11.78
C GLU A 107 11.22 -12.35 12.09
N GLN A 108 11.00 -13.46 11.40
CA GLN A 108 11.80 -14.66 11.59
C GLN A 108 13.17 -14.57 10.89
N TRP A 109 13.21 -14.05 9.69
CA TRP A 109 14.37 -14.19 8.82
C TRP A 109 15.15 -12.90 8.57
N VAL A 110 14.58 -11.74 8.86
CA VAL A 110 15.20 -10.44 8.57
C VAL A 110 15.44 -9.62 9.82
N THR A 111 14.39 -9.40 10.60
CA THR A 111 14.45 -8.55 11.80
C THR A 111 15.54 -8.92 12.77
N PRO A 112 15.79 -10.23 13.08
CA PRO A 112 16.84 -10.59 14.03
C PRO A 112 18.23 -10.14 13.61
N PHE A 113 18.42 -9.84 12.34
CA PHE A 113 19.74 -9.49 11.77
C PHE A 113 19.89 -8.01 11.46
N LYS A 114 18.90 -7.19 11.71
CA LYS A 114 18.92 -5.78 11.29
C LYS A 114 19.96 -4.95 12.04
N ASN A 115 20.30 -5.32 13.26
CA ASN A 115 21.20 -4.55 14.10
C ASN A 115 22.58 -5.22 14.25
N ILE A 116 22.92 -6.11 13.33
CA ILE A 116 24.23 -6.73 13.27
C ILE A 116 25.09 -5.89 12.33
N ASP A 117 26.09 -5.24 12.88
CA ASP A 117 27.03 -4.42 12.11
C ASP A 117 28.43 -5.01 12.16
#